data_bf1f669f77f630563e87e1fdfeee789b
#
_entry.id   bf1f669f77f630563e87e1fdfeee789b
#
_cell.length_a   1.000
_cell.length_b   1.000
_cell.length_c   1.000
_cell.angle_alpha   90.00
_cell.angle_beta   90.00
_cell.angle_gamma   90.00
#
_symmetry.space_group_name_H-M   'P 1'
#
loop_
_entity.id
_entity.type
_entity.pdbx_description
1 polymer ?
#
loop_
_entity_poly.entity_id
_entity_poly.type
_entity_poly.pdbx_seq_one_letter_code
_entity_poly.pdbx_strand_id
1 'polypeptide(L)'
;MYKGLDQNVFTTNRQPEPIVSIEDLEAYNEKEGLALSKEEMDYLKKVENDLGRKLTDSEVFGFAQINSEHCRHKIFGGTFIIDGVEQESSLFQMIKKTTQENPNKIISAYKDNVAFAEGPVVEQFAPADHSKPDFFQVKDIKSVISLKAETHNFPTTVEPFNGASTGTGGEIRDRMGGGKGSWPIAGTAVYMTSHPRTDEGREWEDILPVRKWLYQTPEQILIKASNGASDFGNKFGQPL
;
A
#
# COMPACT_ATOMS: atom_id res chain seq x y z
N MET A 1 -33.75 7.21 -7.48
CA MET A 1 -33.56 7.05 -6.03
C MET A 1 -33.94 5.62 -5.64
N TYR A 2 -33.12 4.90 -4.94
CA TYR A 2 -33.40 3.54 -4.49
C TYR A 2 -34.49 3.53 -3.42
N LYS A 3 -35.40 2.55 -3.51
CA LYS A 3 -36.60 2.45 -2.62
C LYS A 3 -36.41 1.40 -1.52
N GLY A 4 -35.20 1.04 -1.16
CA GLY A 4 -34.88 0.01 -0.18
C GLY A 4 -34.05 -1.11 -0.81
N LEU A 5 -33.81 -2.19 -0.06
CA LEU A 5 -32.99 -3.32 -0.49
C LEU A 5 -33.75 -4.35 -1.36
N ASP A 6 -35.06 -4.26 -1.47
CA ASP A 6 -35.90 -5.21 -2.22
C ASP A 6 -35.96 -4.91 -3.73
N GLN A 7 -34.91 -4.30 -4.27
CA GLN A 7 -34.79 -3.99 -5.68
C GLN A 7 -33.90 -5.00 -6.39
N ASN A 8 -34.23 -5.32 -7.64
CA ASN A 8 -33.46 -6.30 -8.45
C ASN A 8 -31.97 -6.00 -8.54
N VAL A 9 -31.56 -4.74 -8.40
CA VAL A 9 -30.15 -4.34 -8.39
C VAL A 9 -29.38 -4.90 -7.19
N PHE A 10 -30.08 -5.24 -6.11
CA PHE A 10 -29.50 -5.84 -4.90
C PHE A 10 -29.71 -7.36 -4.82
N THR A 11 -30.47 -7.93 -5.74
CA THR A 11 -30.66 -9.38 -5.78
C THR A 11 -29.53 -10.03 -6.56
N THR A 12 -29.00 -11.13 -6.03
CA THR A 12 -28.01 -11.95 -6.70
C THR A 12 -28.55 -13.36 -6.88
N ASN A 13 -28.40 -13.90 -8.07
CA ASN A 13 -28.69 -15.30 -8.35
C ASN A 13 -27.52 -16.23 -7.97
N ARG A 14 -26.41 -15.65 -7.49
CA ARG A 14 -25.26 -16.41 -7.05
C ARG A 14 -25.52 -16.98 -5.67
N GLN A 15 -25.53 -18.29 -5.57
CA GLN A 15 -25.47 -18.94 -4.26
C GLN A 15 -24.06 -18.73 -3.68
N PRO A 16 -23.93 -18.42 -2.39
CA PRO A 16 -22.63 -18.38 -1.74
C PRO A 16 -22.00 -19.79 -1.83
N GLU A 17 -20.71 -19.82 -2.03
CA GLU A 17 -19.96 -21.07 -1.94
C GLU A 17 -20.05 -21.62 -0.52
N PRO A 18 -20.15 -22.95 -0.33
CA PRO A 18 -20.22 -23.52 1.01
C PRO A 18 -18.90 -23.30 1.73
N ILE A 19 -18.99 -22.97 3.01
CA ILE A 19 -17.83 -22.90 3.90
C ILE A 19 -17.28 -24.31 4.09
N VAL A 20 -15.99 -24.50 3.90
CA VAL A 20 -15.32 -25.80 3.96
C VAL A 20 -14.35 -25.83 5.14
N SER A 21 -14.40 -26.89 5.95
CA SER A 21 -13.38 -27.15 6.98
C SER A 21 -12.08 -27.60 6.34
N ILE A 22 -10.95 -27.08 6.80
CA ILE A 22 -9.63 -27.37 6.27
C ILE A 22 -8.99 -28.49 7.09
N GLU A 23 -8.88 -29.66 6.49
CA GLU A 23 -8.31 -30.84 7.17
C GLU A 23 -6.78 -30.80 7.20
N ASP A 24 -6.15 -30.26 6.14
CA ASP A 24 -4.71 -30.16 5.96
C ASP A 24 -4.32 -28.72 5.64
N LEU A 25 -3.75 -28.03 6.63
CA LEU A 25 -3.33 -26.62 6.52
C LEU A 25 -2.16 -26.44 5.55
N GLU A 26 -1.21 -27.39 5.54
CA GLU A 26 -0.06 -27.31 4.65
C GLU A 26 -0.50 -27.44 3.18
N ALA A 27 -1.30 -28.46 2.87
CA ALA A 27 -1.82 -28.66 1.51
C ALA A 27 -2.70 -27.49 1.06
N TYR A 28 -3.50 -26.92 1.95
CA TYR A 28 -4.33 -25.75 1.66
C TYR A 28 -3.49 -24.50 1.42
N ASN A 29 -2.47 -24.26 2.25
CA ASN A 29 -1.53 -23.16 2.11
C ASN A 29 -0.82 -23.19 0.75
N GLU A 30 -0.37 -24.38 0.31
CA GLU A 30 0.28 -24.57 -0.99
C GLU A 30 -0.71 -24.36 -2.14
N LYS A 31 -1.86 -25.02 -2.08
CA LYS A 31 -2.90 -24.96 -3.11
C LYS A 31 -3.40 -23.56 -3.39
N GLU A 32 -3.67 -22.79 -2.33
CA GLU A 32 -4.22 -21.42 -2.44
C GLU A 32 -3.12 -20.35 -2.51
N GLY A 33 -1.84 -20.72 -2.37
CA GLY A 33 -0.71 -19.79 -2.42
C GLY A 33 -0.72 -18.75 -1.30
N LEU A 34 -1.10 -19.15 -0.08
CA LEU A 34 -1.30 -18.22 1.04
C LEU A 34 0.00 -17.70 1.64
N ALA A 35 1.12 -18.35 1.36
CA ALA A 35 2.45 -17.99 1.87
C ALA A 35 2.55 -17.92 3.40
N LEU A 36 1.80 -18.78 4.11
CA LEU A 36 1.89 -18.92 5.56
C LEU A 36 3.23 -19.55 5.95
N SER A 37 3.90 -18.97 6.95
CA SER A 37 5.10 -19.54 7.52
C SER A 37 4.77 -20.76 8.40
N LYS A 38 5.80 -21.52 8.77
CA LYS A 38 5.63 -22.67 9.68
C LYS A 38 5.07 -22.21 11.02
N GLU A 39 5.58 -21.12 11.57
CA GLU A 39 5.13 -20.55 12.84
C GLU A 39 3.66 -20.13 12.80
N GLU A 40 3.22 -19.56 11.67
CA GLU A 40 1.82 -19.19 11.46
C GLU A 40 0.92 -20.43 11.35
N MET A 41 1.36 -21.46 10.65
CA MET A 41 0.63 -22.74 10.59
C MET A 41 0.58 -23.43 11.96
N ASP A 42 1.65 -23.43 12.73
CA ASP A 42 1.69 -23.97 14.09
C ASP A 42 0.76 -23.18 15.03
N TYR A 43 0.68 -21.86 14.86
CA TYR A 43 -0.29 -21.03 15.58
C TYR A 43 -1.73 -21.40 15.21
N LEU A 44 -2.05 -21.55 13.92
CA LEU A 44 -3.40 -21.95 13.48
C LEU A 44 -3.78 -23.35 14.02
N LYS A 45 -2.86 -24.31 14.03
CA LYS A 45 -3.07 -25.64 14.64
C LYS A 45 -3.37 -25.54 16.14
N LYS A 46 -2.69 -24.62 16.84
CA LYS A 46 -3.00 -24.35 18.25
C LYS A 46 -4.41 -23.79 18.40
N VAL A 47 -4.81 -22.85 17.55
CA VAL A 47 -6.16 -22.28 17.56
C VAL A 47 -7.22 -23.36 17.31
N GLU A 48 -6.99 -24.30 16.35
CA GLU A 48 -7.87 -25.45 16.14
C GLU A 48 -8.07 -26.27 17.43
N ASN A 49 -6.97 -26.55 18.12
CA ASN A 49 -7.02 -27.31 19.38
C ASN A 49 -7.80 -26.55 20.47
N ASP A 50 -7.57 -25.24 20.59
CA ASP A 50 -8.23 -24.39 21.58
C ASP A 50 -9.75 -24.27 21.30
N LEU A 51 -10.13 -24.25 20.01
CA LEU A 51 -11.54 -24.22 19.58
C LEU A 51 -12.22 -25.59 19.58
N GLY A 52 -11.46 -26.69 19.63
CA GLY A 52 -11.97 -28.05 19.55
C GLY A 52 -12.59 -28.39 18.17
N ARG A 53 -12.22 -27.67 17.11
CA ARG A 53 -12.67 -27.89 15.74
C ARG A 53 -11.62 -27.48 14.72
N LYS A 54 -11.77 -27.97 13.51
CA LYS A 54 -11.00 -27.49 12.36
C LYS A 54 -11.37 -26.03 12.00
N LEU A 55 -10.41 -25.30 11.47
CA LEU A 55 -10.63 -23.99 10.89
C LEU A 55 -11.29 -24.13 9.52
N THR A 56 -12.05 -23.13 9.15
CA THR A 56 -12.68 -23.05 7.85
C THR A 56 -11.77 -22.35 6.84
N ASP A 57 -12.03 -22.55 5.56
CA ASP A 57 -11.39 -21.85 4.45
C ASP A 57 -11.40 -20.34 4.64
N SER A 58 -12.54 -19.78 5.03
CA SER A 58 -12.70 -18.34 5.28
C SER A 58 -11.85 -17.84 6.45
N GLU A 59 -11.71 -18.65 7.53
CA GLU A 59 -10.86 -18.30 8.67
C GLU A 59 -9.37 -18.35 8.30
N VAL A 60 -8.93 -19.41 7.64
CA VAL A 60 -7.52 -19.57 7.22
C VAL A 60 -7.15 -18.52 6.17
N PHE A 61 -8.01 -18.30 5.17
CA PHE A 61 -7.78 -17.29 4.15
C PHE A 61 -7.76 -15.88 4.74
N GLY A 62 -8.71 -15.54 5.62
CA GLY A 62 -8.77 -14.26 6.31
C GLY A 62 -7.52 -14.00 7.17
N PHE A 63 -7.05 -15.01 7.92
CA PHE A 63 -5.81 -14.92 8.67
C PHE A 63 -4.60 -14.66 7.75
N ALA A 64 -4.49 -15.41 6.65
CA ALA A 64 -3.42 -15.24 5.69
C ALA A 64 -3.42 -13.83 5.06
N GLN A 65 -4.58 -13.26 4.76
CA GLN A 65 -4.68 -11.91 4.22
C GLN A 65 -4.22 -10.84 5.21
N ILE A 66 -4.59 -10.98 6.49
CA ILE A 66 -4.16 -10.05 7.55
C ILE A 66 -2.66 -10.14 7.81
N ASN A 67 -2.09 -11.35 7.77
CA ASN A 67 -0.68 -11.63 8.01
C ASN A 67 0.14 -11.71 6.71
N SER A 68 -0.40 -11.25 5.60
CA SER A 68 0.29 -11.27 4.31
C SER A 68 1.59 -10.48 4.33
N GLU A 69 2.50 -10.82 3.43
CA GLU A 69 3.77 -10.10 3.19
C GLU A 69 3.55 -8.69 2.60
N HIS A 70 2.54 -7.98 3.07
CA HIS A 70 2.31 -6.60 2.67
C HIS A 70 3.51 -5.73 3.09
N CYS A 71 4.04 -4.95 2.15
CA CYS A 71 5.25 -4.14 2.33
C CYS A 71 6.51 -4.95 2.70
N ARG A 72 6.48 -6.26 2.58
CA ARG A 72 7.61 -7.18 2.86
C ARG A 72 8.18 -7.04 4.28
N HIS A 73 7.35 -6.77 5.25
CA HIS A 73 7.77 -6.59 6.65
C HIS A 73 8.52 -7.80 7.21
N LYS A 74 8.09 -9.02 6.90
CA LYS A 74 8.77 -10.25 7.34
C LYS A 74 10.18 -10.35 6.74
N ILE A 75 10.33 -10.06 5.44
CA ILE A 75 11.64 -10.08 4.76
C ILE A 75 12.53 -8.98 5.33
N PHE A 76 12.06 -7.75 5.41
CA PHE A 76 12.86 -6.63 5.90
C PHE A 76 13.21 -6.72 7.39
N GLY A 77 12.36 -7.39 8.18
CA GLY A 77 12.62 -7.67 9.60
C GLY A 77 13.36 -8.98 9.87
N GLY A 78 13.52 -9.82 8.85
CA GLY A 78 14.12 -11.15 8.97
C GLY A 78 15.64 -11.14 9.18
N THR A 79 16.15 -12.28 9.63
CA THR A 79 17.59 -12.55 9.72
C THR A 79 18.12 -12.97 8.37
N PHE A 80 19.19 -12.33 7.91
CA PHE A 80 19.86 -12.65 6.66
C PHE A 80 21.11 -13.49 6.91
N ILE A 81 21.24 -14.59 6.19
CA ILE A 81 22.45 -15.41 6.17
C ILE A 81 23.05 -15.27 4.76
N ILE A 82 24.20 -14.64 4.66
CA ILE A 82 24.91 -14.40 3.39
C ILE A 82 26.22 -15.19 3.43
N ASP A 83 26.39 -16.08 2.46
CA ASP A 83 27.56 -16.97 2.35
C ASP A 83 27.83 -17.78 3.64
N GLY A 84 26.77 -18.19 4.33
CA GLY A 84 26.82 -18.93 5.58
C GLY A 84 27.09 -18.08 6.83
N VAL A 85 27.15 -16.76 6.69
CA VAL A 85 27.36 -15.82 7.80
C VAL A 85 26.06 -15.10 8.12
N GLU A 86 25.60 -15.24 9.35
CA GLU A 86 24.45 -14.49 9.86
C GLU A 86 24.82 -13.01 10.00
N GLN A 87 23.95 -12.14 9.45
CA GLN A 87 24.13 -10.70 9.51
C GLN A 87 23.63 -10.15 10.84
N GLU A 88 24.37 -9.22 11.43
CA GLU A 88 24.05 -8.60 12.72
C GLU A 88 22.74 -7.77 12.71
N SER A 89 22.33 -7.30 11.55
CA SER A 89 21.21 -6.41 11.39
C SER A 89 20.28 -6.85 10.28
N SER A 90 18.98 -6.77 10.53
CA SER A 90 17.97 -6.88 9.48
C SER A 90 18.04 -5.67 8.54
N LEU A 91 17.43 -5.79 7.35
CA LEU A 91 17.35 -4.66 6.40
C LEU A 91 16.64 -3.45 7.03
N PHE A 92 15.61 -3.69 7.83
CA PHE A 92 14.87 -2.62 8.50
C PHE A 92 15.70 -1.90 9.56
N GLN A 93 16.55 -2.65 10.30
CA GLN A 93 17.49 -2.05 11.24
C GLN A 93 18.53 -1.21 10.53
N MET A 94 19.05 -1.65 9.37
CA MET A 94 19.97 -0.85 8.56
C MET A 94 19.34 0.46 8.08
N ILE A 95 18.08 0.42 7.62
CA ILE A 95 17.33 1.63 7.23
C ILE A 95 17.20 2.58 8.42
N LYS A 96 16.80 2.09 9.59
CA LYS A 96 16.69 2.93 10.80
C LYS A 96 18.03 3.52 11.24
N LYS A 97 19.11 2.77 11.08
CA LYS A 97 20.46 3.24 11.41
C LYS A 97 20.84 4.48 10.62
N THR A 98 20.47 4.57 9.35
CA THR A 98 20.75 5.78 8.54
C THR A 98 20.14 7.03 9.15
N THR A 99 18.94 6.93 9.69
CA THR A 99 18.26 8.03 10.37
C THR A 99 18.88 8.33 11.73
N GLN A 100 19.34 7.32 12.46
CA GLN A 100 19.99 7.49 13.76
C GLN A 100 21.35 8.22 13.62
N GLU A 101 22.14 7.83 12.60
CA GLU A 101 23.43 8.45 12.33
C GLU A 101 23.29 9.86 11.72
N ASN A 102 22.25 10.10 10.95
CA ASN A 102 21.98 11.35 10.27
C ASN A 102 20.53 11.81 10.47
N PRO A 103 20.14 12.25 11.67
CA PRO A 103 18.76 12.63 11.96
C PRO A 103 18.31 13.88 11.20
N ASN A 104 19.24 14.73 10.80
CA ASN A 104 18.98 15.97 10.07
C ASN A 104 17.79 16.75 10.66
N LYS A 105 16.79 17.07 9.81
CA LYS A 105 15.60 17.82 10.19
C LYS A 105 14.37 16.92 10.43
N ILE A 106 14.58 15.63 10.72
CA ILE A 106 13.47 14.70 10.96
C ILE A 106 12.83 15.00 12.31
N ILE A 107 11.53 15.23 12.32
CA ILE A 107 10.71 15.41 13.52
C ILE A 107 10.14 14.06 13.98
N SER A 108 9.64 13.25 13.04
CA SER A 108 9.08 11.94 13.32
C SER A 108 9.23 11.01 12.11
N ALA A 109 9.69 9.80 12.37
CA ALA A 109 9.73 8.72 11.38
C ALA A 109 9.50 7.38 12.06
N TYR A 110 9.05 6.36 11.33
CA TYR A 110 8.79 4.99 11.78
C TYR A 110 7.76 4.85 12.90
N LYS A 111 6.88 5.82 13.08
CA LYS A 111 5.82 5.82 14.10
C LYS A 111 4.42 5.84 13.51
N ASP A 112 4.30 6.21 12.25
CA ASP A 112 3.05 6.37 11.52
C ASP A 112 3.29 6.08 10.03
N ASN A 113 2.24 6.09 9.24
CA ASN A 113 2.28 5.90 7.78
C ASN A 113 2.93 7.07 7.03
N VAL A 114 3.23 8.16 7.74
CA VAL A 114 3.94 9.32 7.19
C VAL A 114 5.15 9.68 8.03
N ALA A 115 6.16 10.28 7.41
CA ALA A 115 7.27 10.91 8.10
C ALA A 115 7.10 12.43 8.11
N PHE A 116 7.66 13.07 9.12
CA PHE A 116 7.62 14.54 9.30
C PHE A 116 9.03 15.10 9.42
N ALA A 117 9.27 16.17 8.68
CA ALA A 117 10.51 16.93 8.74
C ALA A 117 10.22 18.42 8.98
N GLU A 118 11.20 19.15 9.51
CA GLU A 118 11.10 20.61 9.63
C GLU A 118 10.99 21.25 8.25
N GLY A 119 9.98 22.09 8.09
CA GLY A 119 9.80 22.93 6.92
C GLY A 119 10.38 24.33 7.08
N PRO A 120 10.26 25.17 6.07
CA PRO A 120 10.62 26.58 6.15
C PRO A 120 9.66 27.36 7.08
N VAL A 121 10.09 28.51 7.51
CA VAL A 121 9.17 29.50 8.06
C VAL A 121 8.35 30.06 6.89
N VAL A 122 7.03 30.06 7.03
CA VAL A 122 6.12 30.54 5.99
C VAL A 122 5.09 31.50 6.59
N GLU A 123 4.70 32.52 5.81
CA GLU A 123 3.58 33.39 6.18
C GLU A 123 2.26 32.63 5.99
N GLN A 124 1.38 32.71 6.96
CA GLN A 124 0.05 32.16 6.89
C GLN A 124 -1.01 33.21 7.29
N PHE A 125 -2.05 33.29 6.47
CA PHE A 125 -3.27 34.01 6.79
C PHE A 125 -4.23 33.07 7.51
N ALA A 126 -4.36 33.26 8.81
CA ALA A 126 -5.10 32.33 9.68
C ALA A 126 -5.70 33.09 10.89
N PRO A 127 -6.65 32.47 11.61
CA PRO A 127 -7.13 33.02 12.88
C PRO A 127 -5.97 33.21 13.85
N ALA A 128 -6.01 34.27 14.64
CA ALA A 128 -5.03 34.55 15.69
C ALA A 128 -5.01 33.40 16.73
N ASP A 129 -6.20 32.93 17.09
CA ASP A 129 -6.40 31.75 17.94
C ASP A 129 -7.22 30.68 17.19
N HIS A 130 -6.62 29.52 16.97
CA HIS A 130 -7.28 28.40 16.26
C HIS A 130 -8.30 27.61 17.10
N SER A 131 -8.34 27.86 18.42
CA SER A 131 -9.25 27.17 19.36
C SER A 131 -10.64 27.76 19.45
N LYS A 132 -10.85 28.96 18.92
CA LYS A 132 -12.11 29.70 18.94
C LYS A 132 -12.27 30.60 17.70
N PRO A 133 -13.46 31.06 17.38
CA PRO A 133 -13.67 32.11 16.38
C PRO A 133 -12.83 33.34 16.68
N ASP A 134 -12.01 33.79 15.74
CA ASP A 134 -11.13 34.93 15.94
C ASP A 134 -10.84 35.62 14.60
N PHE A 135 -10.29 36.84 14.67
CA PHE A 135 -9.88 37.59 13.49
C PHE A 135 -8.69 36.93 12.81
N PHE A 136 -8.72 36.91 11.47
CA PHE A 136 -7.61 36.48 10.68
C PHE A 136 -6.49 37.51 10.66
N GLN A 137 -5.28 37.01 10.70
CA GLN A 137 -4.07 37.84 10.60
C GLN A 137 -3.00 37.09 9.82
N VAL A 138 -2.07 37.83 9.22
CA VAL A 138 -0.84 37.25 8.63
C VAL A 138 0.16 37.10 9.77
N LYS A 139 0.73 35.88 9.86
CA LYS A 139 1.80 35.60 10.81
C LYS A 139 2.75 34.54 10.24
N ASP A 140 3.99 34.62 10.65
CA ASP A 140 4.98 33.62 10.40
C ASP A 140 4.72 32.37 11.24
N ILE A 141 4.74 31.22 10.60
CA ILE A 141 4.66 29.94 11.27
C ILE A 141 5.87 29.06 10.91
N LYS A 142 6.33 28.27 11.86
CA LYS A 142 7.25 27.17 11.58
C LYS A 142 6.46 26.03 10.97
N SER A 143 6.69 25.76 9.71
CA SER A 143 5.99 24.69 9.02
C SER A 143 6.62 23.33 9.27
N VAL A 144 5.85 22.28 9.02
CA VAL A 144 6.29 20.90 9.02
C VAL A 144 5.94 20.30 7.66
N ILE A 145 6.87 19.61 7.05
CA ILE A 145 6.65 18.89 5.80
C ILE A 145 6.32 17.43 6.14
N SER A 146 5.17 16.96 5.70
CA SER A 146 4.82 15.53 5.74
C SER A 146 5.24 14.83 4.44
N LEU A 147 5.82 13.66 4.57
CA LEU A 147 6.37 12.86 3.49
C LEU A 147 5.76 11.47 3.52
N LYS A 148 5.24 11.01 2.40
CA LYS A 148 4.68 9.67 2.23
C LYS A 148 5.11 9.10 0.89
N ALA A 149 5.50 7.83 0.90
CA ALA A 149 5.64 7.03 -0.30
C ALA A 149 4.61 5.90 -0.26
N GLU A 150 3.94 5.67 -1.37
CA GLU A 150 2.94 4.61 -1.53
C GLU A 150 3.29 3.73 -2.72
N THR A 151 3.23 2.42 -2.52
CA THR A 151 3.38 1.45 -3.61
C THR A 151 2.03 0.84 -3.96
N HIS A 152 1.67 0.84 -5.23
CA HIS A 152 0.41 0.28 -5.70
C HIS A 152 0.64 -0.50 -7.00
N ASN A 153 1.36 -1.64 -6.90
CA ASN A 153 1.94 -2.34 -8.04
C ASN A 153 0.92 -3.16 -8.82
N PHE A 154 0.45 -4.25 -8.22
CA PHE A 154 -0.39 -5.23 -8.90
C PHE A 154 -1.71 -4.64 -9.40
N PRO A 155 -2.48 -3.91 -8.57
CA PRO A 155 -3.72 -3.28 -9.06
C PRO A 155 -3.48 -2.30 -10.22
N THR A 156 -2.38 -1.56 -10.21
CA THR A 156 -2.02 -0.63 -11.30
C THR A 156 -1.61 -1.39 -12.57
N THR A 157 -1.10 -2.61 -12.45
CA THR A 157 -0.80 -3.44 -13.62
C THR A 157 -2.07 -4.00 -14.28
N VAL A 158 -3.05 -4.40 -13.48
CA VAL A 158 -4.29 -5.04 -13.95
C VAL A 158 -5.30 -3.99 -14.44
N GLU A 159 -5.51 -2.95 -13.66
CA GLU A 159 -6.44 -1.85 -13.93
C GLU A 159 -5.73 -0.51 -13.73
N PRO A 160 -4.89 -0.08 -14.69
CA PRO A 160 -3.93 1.00 -14.50
C PRO A 160 -4.53 2.33 -14.04
N PHE A 161 -5.66 2.75 -14.63
CA PHE A 161 -6.29 4.01 -14.24
C PHE A 161 -6.77 3.98 -12.79
N ASN A 162 -7.60 3.00 -12.45
CA ASN A 162 -8.18 2.88 -11.12
C ASN A 162 -7.13 2.50 -10.07
N GLY A 163 -6.16 1.67 -10.44
CA GLY A 163 -5.05 1.28 -9.56
C GLY A 163 -4.18 2.47 -9.19
N ALA A 164 -3.73 3.26 -10.16
CA ALA A 164 -2.92 4.45 -9.91
C ALA A 164 -3.71 5.54 -9.19
N SER A 165 -4.99 5.72 -9.51
CA SER A 165 -5.90 6.61 -8.78
C SER A 165 -5.99 6.22 -7.29
N THR A 166 -6.14 4.92 -7.00
CA THR A 166 -6.18 4.41 -5.63
C THR A 166 -4.85 4.62 -4.91
N GLY A 167 -3.72 4.40 -5.59
CA GLY A 167 -2.38 4.63 -5.04
C GLY A 167 -2.16 6.09 -4.65
N THR A 168 -2.47 7.03 -5.55
CA THR A 168 -2.43 8.47 -5.26
C THR A 168 -3.38 8.82 -4.11
N GLY A 169 -4.57 8.23 -4.09
CA GLY A 169 -5.52 8.41 -3.00
C GLY A 169 -4.98 7.92 -1.66
N GLY A 170 -4.25 6.81 -1.63
CA GLY A 170 -3.62 6.25 -0.44
C GLY A 170 -2.58 7.20 0.16
N GLU A 171 -1.68 7.70 -0.66
CA GLU A 171 -0.64 8.62 -0.20
C GLU A 171 -1.20 9.97 0.29
N ILE A 172 -2.24 10.48 -0.35
CA ILE A 172 -2.93 11.69 0.09
C ILE A 172 -3.65 11.48 1.42
N ARG A 173 -4.38 10.37 1.56
CA ARG A 173 -5.13 10.05 2.79
C ARG A 173 -4.21 9.93 4.00
N ASP A 174 -3.08 9.23 3.85
CA ASP A 174 -2.13 9.05 4.94
C ASP A 174 -1.51 10.39 5.37
N ARG A 175 -1.14 11.25 4.43
CA ARG A 175 -0.62 12.57 4.75
C ARG A 175 -1.67 13.46 5.40
N MET A 176 -2.89 13.48 4.89
CA MET A 176 -3.99 14.27 5.47
C MET A 176 -4.42 13.76 6.84
N GLY A 177 -4.35 12.44 7.07
CA GLY A 177 -4.66 11.80 8.34
C GLY A 177 -3.55 11.90 9.39
N GLY A 178 -2.32 12.24 8.97
CA GLY A 178 -1.17 12.33 9.86
C GLY A 178 -1.22 13.54 10.80
N GLY A 179 -0.94 13.32 12.08
CA GLY A 179 -0.88 14.39 13.07
C GLY A 179 -2.21 15.14 13.23
N LYS A 180 -2.18 16.45 13.00
CA LYS A 180 -3.36 17.34 13.05
C LYS A 180 -3.94 17.64 11.67
N GLY A 181 -3.55 16.91 10.68
CA GLY A 181 -3.89 17.12 9.29
C GLY A 181 -2.83 17.93 8.54
N SER A 182 -2.79 17.74 7.23
CA SER A 182 -1.89 18.48 6.35
C SER A 182 -2.56 18.78 5.01
N TRP A 183 -2.00 19.75 4.27
CA TRP A 183 -2.45 20.06 2.94
C TRP A 183 -1.55 19.36 1.91
N PRO A 184 -2.12 18.65 0.93
CA PRO A 184 -1.36 18.15 -0.20
C PRO A 184 -0.78 19.32 -1.00
N ILE A 185 0.54 19.38 -1.14
CA ILE A 185 1.21 20.46 -1.87
C ILE A 185 1.66 19.98 -3.24
N ALA A 186 2.25 18.79 -3.28
CA ALA A 186 2.77 18.18 -4.49
C ALA A 186 2.87 16.67 -4.30
N GLY A 187 2.77 15.93 -5.40
CA GLY A 187 3.03 14.51 -5.48
C GLY A 187 4.01 14.20 -6.61
N THR A 188 4.51 13.00 -6.60
CA THR A 188 5.26 12.43 -7.72
C THR A 188 4.72 11.04 -8.00
N ALA A 189 4.48 10.73 -9.27
CA ALA A 189 4.12 9.39 -9.69
C ALA A 189 5.27 8.80 -10.50
N VAL A 190 5.75 7.63 -10.07
CA VAL A 190 6.85 6.92 -10.72
C VAL A 190 6.35 5.55 -11.17
N TYR A 191 6.46 5.27 -12.45
CA TYR A 191 6.03 4.02 -13.04
C TYR A 191 7.21 3.26 -13.61
N MET A 192 7.32 2.00 -13.24
CA MET A 192 8.29 1.07 -13.81
C MET A 192 7.54 -0.04 -14.53
N THR A 193 7.72 -0.12 -15.84
CA THR A 193 7.13 -1.15 -16.69
C THR A 193 8.21 -1.85 -17.51
N SER A 194 7.87 -2.95 -18.17
CA SER A 194 8.69 -3.46 -19.25
C SER A 194 8.71 -2.45 -20.41
N HIS A 195 9.67 -2.61 -21.31
CA HIS A 195 9.79 -1.71 -22.47
C HIS A 195 8.49 -1.67 -23.29
N PRO A 196 8.02 -0.50 -23.74
CA PRO A 196 6.73 -0.34 -24.43
C PRO A 196 6.57 -1.12 -25.72
N ARG A 197 7.63 -1.53 -26.38
CA ARG A 197 7.59 -2.30 -27.65
C ARG A 197 6.79 -1.60 -28.75
N THR A 198 7.03 -0.31 -28.87
CA THR A 198 6.37 0.52 -29.89
C THR A 198 7.01 0.40 -31.28
N ASP A 199 8.25 -0.06 -31.32
CA ASP A 199 9.02 -0.25 -32.54
C ASP A 199 9.07 -1.72 -32.94
N GLU A 200 9.27 -2.03 -34.22
CA GLU A 200 9.40 -3.39 -34.68
C GLU A 200 10.77 -4.00 -34.31
N GLY A 201 10.73 -5.21 -33.75
CA GLY A 201 11.78 -6.22 -33.86
C GLY A 201 13.10 -5.95 -33.16
N ARG A 202 13.09 -5.79 -31.85
CA ARG A 202 14.34 -5.98 -31.07
C ARG A 202 14.49 -7.44 -30.67
N GLU A 203 15.63 -8.04 -30.97
CA GLU A 203 15.88 -9.47 -30.72
C GLU A 203 15.61 -9.92 -29.29
N TRP A 204 15.89 -9.06 -28.29
CA TRP A 204 15.66 -9.38 -26.87
C TRP A 204 14.17 -9.30 -26.47
N GLU A 205 13.32 -8.68 -27.26
CA GLU A 205 11.88 -8.60 -26.98
C GLU A 205 11.18 -9.93 -27.22
N ASP A 206 11.70 -10.75 -28.15
CA ASP A 206 11.17 -12.08 -28.46
C ASP A 206 11.42 -13.09 -27.33
N ILE A 207 12.42 -12.84 -26.47
CA ILE A 207 12.79 -13.72 -25.36
C ILE A 207 11.86 -13.52 -24.15
N LEU A 208 11.25 -12.36 -23.99
CA LEU A 208 10.41 -12.03 -22.85
C LEU A 208 8.93 -12.29 -23.16
N PRO A 209 8.29 -13.26 -22.49
CA PRO A 209 6.89 -13.58 -22.72
C PRO A 209 5.98 -12.42 -22.31
N VAL A 210 5.04 -12.10 -23.19
CA VAL A 210 3.98 -11.11 -22.89
C VAL A 210 2.82 -11.85 -22.20
N ARG A 211 2.43 -11.41 -21.01
CA ARG A 211 1.26 -11.92 -20.29
C ARG A 211 -0.02 -11.29 -20.82
N LYS A 212 -0.50 -11.76 -21.96
CA LYS A 212 -1.63 -11.13 -22.69
C LYS A 212 -3.00 -11.26 -22.00
N TRP A 213 -3.15 -12.22 -21.11
CA TRP A 213 -4.46 -12.55 -20.53
C TRP A 213 -4.78 -11.84 -19.22
N LEU A 214 -3.79 -11.23 -18.56
CA LEU A 214 -3.96 -10.59 -17.26
C LEU A 214 -3.62 -9.10 -17.29
N TYR A 215 -2.69 -8.68 -18.12
CA TYR A 215 -2.12 -7.34 -18.11
C TYR A 215 -2.40 -6.58 -19.40
N GLN A 216 -2.49 -5.27 -19.28
CA GLN A 216 -2.46 -4.38 -20.43
C GLN A 216 -1.02 -4.24 -20.95
N THR A 217 -0.86 -3.63 -22.13
CA THR A 217 0.49 -3.38 -22.65
C THR A 217 1.22 -2.35 -21.77
N PRO A 218 2.57 -2.37 -21.73
CA PRO A 218 3.34 -1.38 -20.98
C PRO A 218 2.98 0.06 -21.32
N GLU A 219 2.76 0.36 -22.59
CA GLU A 219 2.31 1.66 -23.06
C GLU A 219 0.94 2.05 -22.49
N GLN A 220 -0.02 1.13 -22.56
CA GLN A 220 -1.36 1.35 -22.00
C GLN A 220 -1.31 1.57 -20.48
N ILE A 221 -0.46 0.82 -19.77
CA ILE A 221 -0.24 0.99 -18.34
C ILE A 221 0.29 2.39 -18.05
N LEU A 222 1.34 2.84 -18.75
CA LEU A 222 1.93 4.16 -18.54
C LEU A 222 0.92 5.30 -18.76
N ILE A 223 0.18 5.26 -19.87
CA ILE A 223 -0.82 6.28 -20.20
C ILE A 223 -1.96 6.30 -19.18
N LYS A 224 -2.56 5.14 -18.92
CA LYS A 224 -3.73 5.05 -18.04
C LYS A 224 -3.38 5.29 -16.58
N ALA A 225 -2.24 4.80 -16.11
CA ALA A 225 -1.79 5.03 -14.74
C ALA A 225 -1.50 6.51 -14.50
N SER A 226 -0.81 7.18 -15.44
CA SER A 226 -0.58 8.62 -15.35
C SER A 226 -1.89 9.41 -15.28
N ASN A 227 -2.85 9.08 -16.14
CA ASN A 227 -4.16 9.71 -16.12
C ASN A 227 -4.92 9.45 -14.81
N GLY A 228 -4.88 8.23 -14.28
CA GLY A 228 -5.55 7.88 -13.04
C GLY A 228 -4.97 8.58 -11.82
N ALA A 229 -3.65 8.65 -11.72
CA ALA A 229 -2.97 9.37 -10.64
C ALA A 229 -3.31 10.86 -10.69
N SER A 230 -3.21 11.47 -11.87
CA SER A 230 -3.53 12.90 -12.08
C SER A 230 -5.00 13.21 -11.80
N ASP A 231 -5.93 12.34 -12.20
CA ASP A 231 -7.37 12.50 -11.92
C ASP A 231 -7.64 12.57 -10.42
N PHE A 232 -7.03 11.68 -9.63
CA PHE A 232 -7.23 11.70 -8.19
C PHE A 232 -6.54 12.90 -7.53
N GLY A 233 -5.29 13.17 -7.89
CA GLY A 233 -4.54 14.32 -7.36
C GLY A 233 -5.26 15.64 -7.63
N ASN A 234 -5.81 15.80 -8.83
CA ASN A 234 -6.55 17.01 -9.21
C ASN A 234 -7.79 17.28 -8.35
N LYS A 235 -8.46 16.23 -7.82
CA LYS A 235 -9.60 16.38 -6.90
C LYS A 235 -9.21 17.02 -5.56
N PHE A 236 -7.95 16.92 -5.18
CA PHE A 236 -7.39 17.50 -3.96
C PHE A 236 -6.50 18.72 -4.22
N GLY A 237 -6.39 19.15 -5.47
CA GLY A 237 -5.50 20.25 -5.84
C GLY A 237 -4.02 19.90 -5.71
N GLN A 238 -3.66 18.62 -5.72
CA GLN A 238 -2.28 18.16 -5.68
C GLN A 238 -1.72 18.03 -7.10
N PRO A 239 -0.73 18.83 -7.49
CA PRO A 239 0.01 18.60 -8.74
C PRO A 239 0.87 17.34 -8.63
N LEU A 240 0.92 16.59 -9.70
CA LEU A 240 1.71 15.35 -9.85
C LEU A 240 2.71 15.51 -10.99
#